data_8efa3d17125f2b427b77f25c218d629b
#
_entry.id   8efa3d17125f2b427b77f25c218d629b
#
_cell.length_a   1.000
_cell.length_b   1.000
_cell.length_c   1.000
_cell.angle_alpha   90.00
_cell.angle_beta   90.00
_cell.angle_gamma   90.00
#
_symmetry.space_group_name_H-M   'P 1'
#
loop_
_entity.id
_entity.type
_entity.pdbx_description
1 polymer ?
#
loop_
_entity_poly.entity_id
_entity_poly.type
_entity_poly.pdbx_seq_one_letter_code
_entity_poly.pdbx_strand_id
1 'polypeptide(L)'
;MCSASGEIVRLTPPNTTAQSMHIQTHILSGWCLANVFPLTPGQRLGAMIAASAADLDGLGILFGQEAYWKYHHTLGHNLLFGLVLSSGITLMTRGKLWLFALCLGLFHLHLLMDFFGSGPGWPIAYLWPFSEQKWNNSRWSWAFYSWQNITIAAMLVAWTVLIAIRKQRTPLEAIMPNLDRQLVQVLSGKWGGGRPKSETSRCTGCRDSRENDGEVMLSGNAHQVEMRESEC
;
A
#
# COMPACT_ATOMS: atom_id res chain seq x y z
N MET A 1 56.60 -22.17 -33.77
CA MET A 1 56.43 -21.92 -32.32
C MET A 1 55.52 -20.70 -32.18
N CYS A 2 54.23 -20.89 -32.11
CA CYS A 2 53.24 -19.83 -31.86
C CYS A 2 52.82 -19.95 -30.36
N SER A 3 53.19 -18.96 -29.56
CA SER A 3 52.74 -18.82 -28.21
C SER A 3 51.34 -18.21 -28.19
N ALA A 4 50.32 -18.99 -27.88
CA ALA A 4 48.98 -18.50 -27.63
C ALA A 4 48.89 -18.10 -26.16
N SER A 5 49.10 -16.83 -25.84
CA SER A 5 48.78 -16.25 -24.53
C SER A 5 47.26 -16.13 -24.44
N GLY A 6 46.64 -17.13 -23.82
CA GLY A 6 45.24 -17.09 -23.40
C GLY A 6 45.06 -16.06 -22.32
N GLU A 7 44.63 -14.87 -22.68
CA GLU A 7 44.19 -13.82 -21.75
C GLU A 7 42.87 -14.27 -21.16
N ILE A 8 42.91 -14.82 -19.93
CA ILE A 8 41.73 -15.09 -19.14
C ILE A 8 41.16 -13.71 -18.74
N VAL A 9 40.20 -13.23 -19.52
CA VAL A 9 39.35 -12.10 -19.12
C VAL A 9 38.64 -12.55 -17.86
N ARG A 10 39.18 -12.20 -16.70
CA ARG A 10 38.45 -12.27 -15.44
C ARG A 10 37.29 -11.30 -15.56
N LEU A 11 36.13 -11.82 -15.83
CA LEU A 11 34.88 -11.12 -15.60
C LEU A 11 34.78 -10.91 -14.09
N THR A 12 35.41 -9.85 -13.59
CA THR A 12 35.09 -9.35 -12.26
C THR A 12 33.59 -9.00 -12.32
N PRO A 13 32.78 -9.63 -11.46
CA PRO A 13 31.38 -9.19 -11.38
C PRO A 13 31.39 -7.69 -11.10
N PRO A 14 30.53 -6.91 -11.76
CA PRO A 14 30.44 -5.51 -11.46
C PRO A 14 30.19 -5.37 -9.95
N ASN A 15 31.04 -4.57 -9.30
CA ASN A 15 30.92 -4.27 -7.87
C ASN A 15 29.72 -3.34 -7.64
N THR A 16 28.55 -3.83 -8.08
CA THR A 16 27.28 -3.16 -7.94
C THR A 16 26.52 -3.88 -6.84
N THR A 17 26.50 -3.29 -5.65
CA THR A 17 25.45 -3.59 -4.69
C THR A 17 24.13 -3.51 -5.44
N ALA A 18 23.51 -4.67 -5.60
CA ALA A 18 22.22 -4.81 -6.29
C ALA A 18 21.20 -3.93 -5.57
N GLN A 19 20.70 -2.91 -6.23
CA GLN A 19 19.74 -1.98 -5.63
C GLN A 19 18.63 -1.72 -6.63
N SER A 20 17.47 -2.32 -6.35
CA SER A 20 16.21 -1.93 -6.97
C SER A 20 15.71 -0.62 -6.37
N MET A 21 14.80 0.08 -7.03
CA MET A 21 14.16 1.27 -6.47
C MET A 21 13.59 0.98 -5.08
N HIS A 22 13.58 1.96 -4.17
CA HIS A 22 13.12 1.74 -2.80
C HIS A 22 11.67 1.26 -2.77
N ILE A 23 11.40 0.08 -2.23
CA ILE A 23 10.06 -0.51 -2.09
C ILE A 23 9.07 0.46 -1.42
N GLN A 24 9.55 1.32 -0.51
CA GLN A 24 8.74 2.36 0.13
C GLN A 24 8.17 3.35 -0.88
N THR A 25 8.91 3.69 -1.93
CA THR A 25 8.46 4.60 -2.99
C THR A 25 7.30 3.99 -3.76
N HIS A 26 7.36 2.70 -4.07
CA HIS A 26 6.27 1.96 -4.72
C HIS A 26 5.03 1.88 -3.82
N ILE A 27 5.18 1.55 -2.55
CA ILE A 27 4.08 1.52 -1.57
C ILE A 27 3.41 2.89 -1.48
N LEU A 28 4.19 3.97 -1.34
CA LEU A 28 3.66 5.32 -1.22
C LEU A 28 3.00 5.79 -2.52
N SER A 29 3.50 5.41 -3.69
CA SER A 29 2.85 5.72 -4.97
C SER A 29 1.47 5.07 -5.06
N GLY A 30 1.37 3.78 -4.69
CA GLY A 30 0.12 3.05 -4.58
C GLY A 30 -0.87 3.71 -3.62
N TRP A 31 -0.40 4.10 -2.42
CA TRP A 31 -1.19 4.81 -1.43
C TRP A 31 -1.72 6.16 -1.95
N CYS A 32 -0.83 7.01 -2.46
CA CYS A 32 -1.18 8.35 -2.91
C CYS A 32 -2.20 8.30 -4.04
N LEU A 33 -1.98 7.45 -5.06
CA LEU A 33 -2.88 7.30 -6.19
C LEU A 33 -4.21 6.64 -5.79
N ALA A 34 -4.21 5.65 -4.91
CA ALA A 34 -5.44 5.06 -4.39
C ALA A 34 -6.32 6.08 -3.67
N ASN A 35 -5.72 7.09 -3.04
CA ASN A 35 -6.45 8.15 -2.36
C ASN A 35 -7.08 9.20 -3.29
N VAL A 36 -6.82 9.17 -4.59
CA VAL A 36 -7.54 10.00 -5.57
C VAL A 36 -8.97 9.48 -5.77
N PHE A 37 -9.18 8.18 -5.55
CA PHE A 37 -10.44 7.49 -5.78
C PHE A 37 -11.21 7.20 -4.48
N PRO A 38 -12.55 7.05 -4.53
CA PRO A 38 -13.38 6.68 -3.38
C PRO A 38 -13.28 5.17 -3.08
N LEU A 39 -12.13 4.73 -2.57
CA LEU A 39 -11.82 3.35 -2.23
C LEU A 39 -12.10 3.05 -0.75
N THR A 40 -12.43 1.80 -0.44
CA THR A 40 -12.43 1.27 0.93
C THR A 40 -11.00 1.11 1.45
N PRO A 41 -10.77 1.02 2.79
CA PRO A 41 -9.43 0.76 3.35
C PRO A 41 -8.77 -0.48 2.76
N GLY A 42 -9.52 -1.59 2.61
CA GLY A 42 -9.01 -2.84 2.02
C GLY A 42 -8.63 -2.68 0.54
N GLN A 43 -9.39 -1.89 -0.23
CA GLN A 43 -9.06 -1.61 -1.63
C GLN A 43 -7.81 -0.71 -1.75
N ARG A 44 -7.62 0.25 -0.84
CA ARG A 44 -6.39 1.05 -0.80
C ARG A 44 -5.17 0.20 -0.42
N LEU A 45 -5.33 -0.72 0.54
CA LEU A 45 -4.29 -1.70 0.84
C LEU A 45 -3.97 -2.56 -0.39
N GLY A 46 -4.99 -3.06 -1.10
CA GLY A 46 -4.81 -3.79 -2.36
C GLY A 46 -4.04 -2.99 -3.41
N ALA A 47 -4.33 -1.69 -3.54
CA ALA A 47 -3.60 -0.79 -4.45
C ALA A 47 -2.12 -0.62 -4.05
N MET A 48 -1.82 -0.52 -2.75
CA MET A 48 -0.43 -0.50 -2.25
C MET A 48 0.29 -1.81 -2.57
N ILE A 49 -0.39 -2.95 -2.38
CA ILE A 49 0.15 -4.27 -2.73
C ILE A 49 0.39 -4.35 -4.25
N ALA A 50 -0.57 -3.92 -5.08
CA ALA A 50 -0.41 -3.92 -6.53
C ALA A 50 0.79 -3.10 -7.00
N ALA A 51 1.08 -1.99 -6.32
CA ALA A 51 2.21 -1.11 -6.62
C ALA A 51 3.57 -1.62 -6.11
N SER A 52 3.63 -2.65 -5.26
CA SER A 52 4.89 -3.08 -4.62
C SER A 52 5.16 -4.57 -4.68
N ALA A 53 4.16 -5.39 -5.01
CA ALA A 53 4.31 -6.84 -4.93
C ALA A 53 5.26 -7.44 -5.99
N ALA A 54 5.59 -6.73 -7.06
CA ALA A 54 6.59 -7.18 -8.01
C ALA A 54 7.96 -7.40 -7.33
N ASP A 55 8.33 -6.53 -6.39
CA ASP A 55 9.58 -6.63 -5.62
C ASP A 55 9.68 -7.88 -4.72
N LEU A 56 8.59 -8.64 -4.55
CA LEU A 56 8.64 -9.90 -3.83
C LEU A 56 9.59 -10.92 -4.47
N ASP A 57 9.87 -10.81 -5.77
CA ASP A 57 10.87 -11.65 -6.42
C ASP A 57 12.30 -11.35 -5.93
N GLY A 58 12.52 -10.18 -5.35
CA GLY A 58 13.75 -9.84 -4.63
C GLY A 58 14.01 -10.69 -3.37
N LEU A 59 12.98 -11.36 -2.83
CA LEU A 59 13.15 -12.35 -1.75
C LEU A 59 14.01 -13.55 -2.18
N GLY A 60 14.29 -13.71 -3.48
CA GLY A 60 15.29 -14.63 -3.98
C GLY A 60 16.65 -14.51 -3.27
N ILE A 61 16.96 -13.34 -2.67
CA ILE A 61 18.18 -13.14 -1.87
C ILE A 61 18.29 -14.11 -0.67
N LEU A 62 17.15 -14.56 -0.14
CA LEU A 62 17.13 -15.55 0.98
C LEU A 62 17.68 -16.92 0.56
N PHE A 63 17.68 -17.21 -0.75
CA PHE A 63 18.23 -18.43 -1.34
C PHE A 63 19.63 -18.20 -1.94
N GLY A 64 20.22 -17.03 -1.70
CA GLY A 64 21.54 -16.66 -2.15
C GLY A 64 21.55 -15.63 -3.27
N GLN A 65 22.73 -15.02 -3.47
CA GLN A 65 22.90 -13.92 -4.42
C GLN A 65 22.65 -14.36 -5.87
N GLU A 66 22.98 -15.60 -6.22
CA GLU A 66 22.72 -16.15 -7.56
C GLU A 66 21.22 -16.26 -7.85
N ALA A 67 20.43 -16.76 -6.88
CA ALA A 67 18.97 -16.82 -6.98
C ALA A 67 18.36 -15.44 -7.12
N TYR A 68 18.86 -14.46 -6.34
CA TYR A 68 18.44 -13.06 -6.49
C TYR A 68 18.65 -12.56 -7.92
N TRP A 69 19.85 -12.67 -8.48
CA TRP A 69 20.15 -12.20 -9.85
C TRP A 69 19.36 -12.92 -10.94
N LYS A 70 19.01 -14.19 -10.70
CA LYS A 70 18.28 -15.01 -11.65
C LYS A 70 16.78 -14.67 -11.70
N TYR A 71 16.18 -14.41 -10.56
CA TYR A 71 14.71 -14.32 -10.41
C TYR A 71 14.20 -12.90 -10.27
N HIS A 72 15.00 -11.98 -9.72
CA HIS A 72 14.62 -10.58 -9.57
C HIS A 72 14.46 -9.93 -10.95
N HIS A 73 13.42 -9.14 -11.12
CA HIS A 73 12.92 -8.59 -12.38
C HIS A 73 12.44 -9.64 -13.41
N THR A 74 12.14 -10.86 -12.96
CA THR A 74 11.63 -11.92 -13.82
C THR A 74 10.31 -12.48 -13.31
N LEU A 75 10.26 -12.98 -12.07
CA LEU A 75 9.07 -13.67 -11.55
C LEU A 75 7.94 -12.70 -11.21
N GLY A 76 8.24 -11.58 -10.57
CA GLY A 76 7.25 -10.55 -10.18
C GLY A 76 7.05 -9.48 -11.25
N HIS A 77 8.02 -9.26 -12.13
CA HIS A 77 8.04 -8.11 -13.05
C HIS A 77 7.52 -8.44 -14.46
N ASN A 78 6.48 -9.26 -14.56
CA ASN A 78 5.91 -9.67 -15.84
C ASN A 78 4.39 -9.43 -15.91
N LEU A 79 3.88 -9.35 -17.14
CA LEU A 79 2.47 -9.08 -17.39
C LEU A 79 1.54 -10.11 -16.75
N LEU A 80 1.89 -11.39 -16.80
CA LEU A 80 1.05 -12.46 -16.24
C LEU A 80 0.89 -12.28 -14.73
N PHE A 81 1.98 -12.00 -14.01
CA PHE A 81 1.93 -11.71 -12.58
C PHE A 81 1.03 -10.50 -12.29
N GLY A 82 1.18 -9.40 -13.04
CA GLY A 82 0.35 -8.20 -12.91
C GLY A 82 -1.14 -8.48 -13.11
N LEU A 83 -1.50 -9.29 -14.11
CA LEU A 83 -2.89 -9.68 -14.37
C LEU A 83 -3.47 -10.55 -13.24
N VAL A 84 -2.72 -11.55 -12.78
CA VAL A 84 -3.14 -12.45 -11.69
C VAL A 84 -3.30 -11.67 -10.38
N LEU A 85 -2.32 -10.83 -10.05
CA LEU A 85 -2.33 -10.01 -8.84
C LEU A 85 -3.53 -9.04 -8.83
N SER A 86 -3.71 -8.28 -9.92
CA SER A 86 -4.80 -7.30 -10.03
C SER A 86 -6.18 -7.97 -9.99
N SER A 87 -6.32 -9.15 -10.62
CA SER A 87 -7.54 -9.96 -10.56
C SER A 87 -7.80 -10.44 -9.14
N GLY A 88 -6.79 -11.00 -8.47
CA GLY A 88 -6.90 -11.49 -7.10
C GLY A 88 -7.33 -10.39 -6.13
N ILE A 89 -6.68 -9.22 -6.17
CA ILE A 89 -7.04 -8.06 -5.33
C ILE A 89 -8.49 -7.64 -5.59
N THR A 90 -8.89 -7.55 -6.86
CA THR A 90 -10.24 -7.12 -7.23
C THR A 90 -11.30 -8.08 -6.73
N LEU A 91 -11.07 -9.39 -6.87
CA LEU A 91 -11.98 -10.43 -6.38
C LEU A 91 -12.06 -10.43 -4.85
N MET A 92 -10.92 -10.42 -4.16
CA MET A 92 -10.87 -10.45 -2.68
C MET A 92 -11.54 -9.23 -2.05
N THR A 93 -11.41 -8.07 -2.66
CA THR A 93 -12.00 -6.82 -2.15
C THR A 93 -13.39 -6.54 -2.71
N ARG A 94 -13.97 -7.48 -3.47
CA ARG A 94 -15.25 -7.33 -4.17
C ARG A 94 -15.30 -6.04 -5.00
N GLY A 95 -14.17 -5.72 -5.61
CA GLY A 95 -14.00 -4.52 -6.43
C GLY A 95 -14.70 -4.62 -7.77
N LYS A 96 -14.96 -3.46 -8.38
CA LYS A 96 -15.47 -3.38 -9.75
C LYS A 96 -14.31 -3.44 -10.74
N LEU A 97 -14.61 -3.63 -12.02
CA LEU A 97 -13.62 -3.71 -13.11
C LEU A 97 -12.63 -2.52 -13.13
N TRP A 98 -13.07 -1.32 -12.77
CA TRP A 98 -12.18 -0.16 -12.69
C TRP A 98 -11.09 -0.30 -11.60
N LEU A 99 -11.36 -1.05 -10.50
CA LEU A 99 -10.33 -1.35 -9.49
C LEU A 99 -9.26 -2.27 -10.06
N PHE A 100 -9.65 -3.27 -10.87
CA PHE A 100 -8.70 -4.09 -11.62
C PHE A 100 -7.81 -3.22 -12.52
N ALA A 101 -8.40 -2.31 -13.28
CA ALA A 101 -7.66 -1.39 -14.14
C ALA A 101 -6.71 -0.47 -13.34
N LEU A 102 -7.14 0.01 -12.17
CA LEU A 102 -6.30 0.80 -11.28
C LEU A 102 -5.12 -0.03 -10.75
N CYS A 103 -5.38 -1.23 -10.23
CA CYS A 103 -4.33 -2.11 -9.71
C CYS A 103 -3.32 -2.50 -10.81
N LEU A 104 -3.83 -2.82 -12.00
CA LEU A 104 -2.98 -3.13 -13.14
C LEU A 104 -2.15 -1.92 -13.59
N GLY A 105 -2.75 -0.72 -13.57
CA GLY A 105 -2.04 0.53 -13.85
C GLY A 105 -0.96 0.83 -12.81
N LEU A 106 -1.23 0.59 -11.52
CA LEU A 106 -0.25 0.76 -10.44
C LEU A 106 0.90 -0.26 -10.55
N PHE A 107 0.60 -1.49 -10.93
CA PHE A 107 1.61 -2.49 -11.25
C PHE A 107 2.51 -2.04 -12.41
N HIS A 108 1.93 -1.51 -13.49
CA HIS A 108 2.73 -0.98 -14.60
C HIS A 108 3.52 0.28 -14.23
N LEU A 109 2.96 1.12 -13.34
CA LEU A 109 3.71 2.25 -12.81
C LEU A 109 4.94 1.79 -12.04
N HIS A 110 4.83 0.72 -11.22
CA HIS A 110 5.98 0.09 -10.58
C HIS A 110 7.04 -0.31 -11.61
N LEU A 111 6.67 -1.10 -12.63
CA LEU A 111 7.61 -1.51 -13.68
C LEU A 111 8.26 -0.32 -14.38
N LEU A 112 7.50 0.75 -14.60
CA LEU A 112 8.00 1.97 -15.21
C LEU A 112 9.02 2.69 -14.31
N MET A 113 8.72 2.77 -13.00
CA MET A 113 9.63 3.37 -12.03
C MET A 113 10.94 2.59 -11.94
N ASP A 114 10.90 1.25 -11.98
CA ASP A 114 12.10 0.43 -12.01
C ASP A 114 12.86 0.54 -13.34
N PHE A 115 12.15 0.56 -14.44
CA PHE A 115 12.75 0.71 -15.77
C PHE A 115 13.58 1.97 -15.92
N PHE A 116 13.22 3.04 -15.21
CA PHE A 116 13.97 4.29 -15.20
C PHE A 116 14.85 4.45 -13.96
N GLY A 117 14.42 3.99 -12.80
CA GLY A 117 15.01 4.34 -11.50
C GLY A 117 15.95 3.32 -10.87
N SER A 118 16.07 2.12 -11.44
CA SER A 118 16.92 1.05 -10.88
C SER A 118 18.36 1.05 -11.40
N GLY A 119 18.69 1.97 -12.32
CA GLY A 119 20.01 2.06 -12.94
C GLY A 119 20.19 1.18 -14.17
N PRO A 120 21.30 1.38 -14.91
CA PRO A 120 21.61 0.58 -16.08
C PRO A 120 21.94 -0.87 -15.68
N GLY A 121 21.46 -1.84 -16.46
CA GLY A 121 21.79 -3.25 -16.24
C GLY A 121 20.72 -4.05 -15.50
N TRP A 122 19.53 -3.49 -15.30
CA TRP A 122 18.38 -4.17 -14.69
C TRP A 122 17.27 -4.42 -15.73
N PRO A 123 17.41 -5.47 -16.57
CA PRO A 123 16.42 -5.77 -17.59
C PRO A 123 15.17 -6.41 -16.99
N ILE A 124 14.00 -6.04 -17.52
CA ILE A 124 12.69 -6.58 -17.11
C ILE A 124 12.25 -7.64 -18.14
N ALA A 125 11.90 -8.85 -17.66
CA ALA A 125 11.37 -9.93 -18.48
C ALA A 125 9.84 -9.84 -18.60
N TYR A 126 9.33 -8.75 -19.21
CA TYR A 126 7.92 -8.39 -19.19
C TYR A 126 6.96 -9.46 -19.71
N LEU A 127 7.37 -10.22 -20.74
CA LEU A 127 6.55 -11.27 -21.36
C LEU A 127 6.83 -12.69 -20.84
N TRP A 128 7.64 -12.81 -19.78
CA TRP A 128 7.86 -14.12 -19.17
C TRP A 128 6.54 -14.70 -18.61
N PRO A 129 6.25 -16.03 -18.70
CA PRO A 129 7.10 -17.11 -19.24
C PRO A 129 6.97 -17.34 -20.75
N PHE A 130 6.20 -16.55 -21.48
CA PHE A 130 5.91 -16.75 -22.91
C PHE A 130 7.07 -16.36 -23.81
N SER A 131 7.95 -15.48 -23.33
CA SER A 131 9.14 -15.02 -24.04
C SER A 131 10.27 -14.73 -23.05
N GLU A 132 11.48 -15.10 -23.42
CA GLU A 132 12.70 -14.79 -22.64
C GLU A 132 13.26 -13.41 -22.98
N GLN A 133 12.59 -12.64 -23.82
CA GLN A 133 13.02 -11.31 -24.21
C GLN A 133 13.03 -10.39 -22.99
N LYS A 134 14.19 -9.77 -22.74
CA LYS A 134 14.40 -8.81 -21.67
C LYS A 134 14.49 -7.39 -22.22
N TRP A 135 13.77 -6.49 -21.58
CA TRP A 135 13.74 -5.08 -21.90
C TRP A 135 14.71 -4.33 -20.99
N ASN A 136 15.67 -3.64 -21.57
CA ASN A 136 16.68 -2.90 -20.83
C ASN A 136 16.70 -1.43 -21.27
N ASN A 137 16.83 -0.52 -20.33
CA ASN A 137 16.93 0.93 -20.55
C ASN A 137 18.28 1.46 -20.07
N SER A 138 19.36 1.15 -20.77
CA SER A 138 20.68 1.67 -20.42
C SER A 138 20.89 3.15 -20.77
N ARG A 139 20.04 3.72 -21.64
CA ARG A 139 20.22 5.11 -22.15
C ARG A 139 19.55 6.16 -21.28
N TRP A 140 18.39 5.85 -20.70
CA TRP A 140 17.55 6.82 -19.99
C TRP A 140 17.37 6.48 -18.51
N SER A 141 17.91 5.36 -18.02
CA SER A 141 17.88 5.00 -16.63
C SER A 141 18.87 5.85 -15.84
N TRP A 142 18.46 6.22 -14.63
CA TRP A 142 19.31 6.92 -13.68
C TRP A 142 19.67 6.02 -12.49
N ALA A 143 20.76 6.36 -11.81
CA ALA A 143 21.24 5.56 -10.69
C ALA A 143 20.23 5.58 -9.52
N PHE A 144 20.23 4.49 -8.76
CA PHE A 144 19.36 4.31 -7.58
C PHE A 144 19.37 5.49 -6.60
N TYR A 145 20.56 6.05 -6.28
CA TYR A 145 20.71 7.22 -5.41
C TYR A 145 20.64 8.55 -6.16
N SER A 146 20.03 8.60 -7.31
CA SER A 146 19.90 9.81 -8.08
C SER A 146 18.99 10.84 -7.41
N TRP A 147 19.20 12.10 -7.73
CA TRP A 147 18.33 13.17 -7.26
C TRP A 147 16.86 12.99 -7.69
N GLN A 148 16.61 12.34 -8.83
CA GLN A 148 15.27 12.02 -9.33
C GLN A 148 14.52 11.12 -8.35
N ASN A 149 15.12 10.01 -7.93
CA ASN A 149 14.52 9.08 -6.98
C ASN A 149 14.27 9.75 -5.61
N ILE A 150 15.23 10.56 -5.14
CA ILE A 150 15.09 11.31 -3.89
C ILE A 150 13.92 12.31 -3.98
N THR A 151 13.80 13.02 -5.11
CA THR A 151 12.73 14.00 -5.32
C THR A 151 11.36 13.30 -5.39
N ILE A 152 11.25 12.20 -6.12
CA ILE A 152 10.01 11.40 -6.20
C ILE A 152 9.61 10.93 -4.79
N ALA A 153 10.53 10.36 -4.03
CA ALA A 153 10.27 9.90 -2.67
C ALA A 153 9.82 11.05 -1.76
N ALA A 154 10.49 12.19 -1.80
CA ALA A 154 10.13 13.38 -1.01
C ALA A 154 8.73 13.91 -1.37
N MET A 155 8.38 13.96 -2.65
CA MET A 155 7.04 14.36 -3.10
C MET A 155 5.95 13.38 -2.61
N LEU A 156 6.20 12.08 -2.67
CA LEU A 156 5.25 11.07 -2.20
C LEU A 156 5.06 11.13 -0.69
N VAL A 157 6.13 11.36 0.07
CA VAL A 157 6.05 11.59 1.53
C VAL A 157 5.22 12.84 1.83
N ALA A 158 5.50 13.96 1.16
CA ALA A 158 4.74 15.19 1.34
C ALA A 158 3.25 14.99 1.00
N TRP A 159 2.95 14.28 -0.10
CA TRP A 159 1.58 13.95 -0.48
C TRP A 159 0.90 13.04 0.53
N THR A 160 1.62 12.04 1.09
CA THR A 160 1.11 11.18 2.16
C THR A 160 0.75 11.98 3.41
N VAL A 161 1.59 12.95 3.81
CA VAL A 161 1.29 13.85 4.93
C VAL A 161 0.06 14.71 4.64
N LEU A 162 -0.07 15.25 3.43
CA LEU A 162 -1.25 16.02 3.02
C LEU A 162 -2.53 15.17 3.07
N ILE A 163 -2.47 13.90 2.65
CA ILE A 163 -3.59 12.96 2.78
C ILE A 163 -3.93 12.74 4.25
N ALA A 164 -2.93 12.52 5.12
CA ALA A 164 -3.15 12.32 6.54
C ALA A 164 -3.86 13.53 7.19
N ILE A 165 -3.45 14.74 6.84
CA ILE A 165 -4.06 15.97 7.36
C ILE A 165 -5.47 16.19 6.80
N ARG A 166 -5.67 16.03 5.47
CA ARG A 166 -6.93 16.37 4.81
C ARG A 166 -7.98 15.27 4.87
N LYS A 167 -7.55 14.01 4.76
CA LYS A 167 -8.43 12.84 4.71
C LYS A 167 -8.45 12.05 6.00
N GLN A 168 -7.68 12.46 7.02
CA GLN A 168 -7.61 11.86 8.35
C GLN A 168 -7.34 10.35 8.31
N ARG A 169 -6.34 9.96 7.51
CA ARG A 169 -5.90 8.55 7.34
C ARG A 169 -4.48 8.46 6.84
N THR A 170 -3.77 7.39 7.22
CA THR A 170 -2.40 7.07 6.78
C THR A 170 -2.36 5.70 6.08
N PRO A 171 -1.22 5.29 5.49
CA PRO A 171 -1.06 3.95 4.91
C PRO A 171 -1.36 2.80 5.87
N LEU A 172 -1.45 3.05 7.17
CA LEU A 172 -1.67 2.05 8.22
C LEU A 172 -3.16 1.78 8.49
N GLU A 173 -4.10 2.52 7.89
CA GLU A 173 -5.52 2.45 8.22
C GLU A 173 -6.14 1.04 8.14
N ALA A 174 -5.69 0.23 7.19
CA ALA A 174 -6.23 -1.12 6.97
C ALA A 174 -5.53 -2.20 7.81
N ILE A 175 -4.31 -1.95 8.28
CA ILE A 175 -3.47 -2.94 8.99
C ILE A 175 -3.44 -2.66 10.49
N MET A 176 -3.28 -1.38 10.86
CA MET A 176 -3.12 -0.92 12.26
C MET A 176 -4.00 0.29 12.53
N PRO A 177 -5.34 0.17 12.58
CA PRO A 177 -6.26 1.31 12.68
C PRO A 177 -6.08 2.14 13.96
N ASN A 178 -5.58 1.55 15.05
CA ASN A 178 -5.28 2.29 16.27
C ASN A 178 -4.07 3.21 16.11
N LEU A 179 -3.01 2.70 15.48
CA LEU A 179 -1.80 3.47 15.20
C LEU A 179 -2.07 4.55 14.16
N ASP A 180 -2.88 4.24 13.15
CA ASP A 180 -3.34 5.21 12.16
C ASP A 180 -3.99 6.43 12.82
N ARG A 181 -4.96 6.20 13.73
CA ARG A 181 -5.62 7.28 14.48
C ARG A 181 -4.64 8.14 15.30
N GLN A 182 -3.68 7.51 15.97
CA GLN A 182 -2.67 8.24 16.75
C GLN A 182 -1.78 9.11 15.84
N LEU A 183 -1.31 8.56 14.73
CA LEU A 183 -0.50 9.31 13.77
C LEU A 183 -1.26 10.47 13.14
N VAL A 184 -2.52 10.25 12.78
CA VAL A 184 -3.40 11.31 12.26
C VAL A 184 -3.57 12.41 13.29
N GLN A 185 -3.80 12.10 14.57
CA GLN A 185 -3.92 13.09 15.64
C GLN A 185 -2.65 13.93 15.81
N VAL A 186 -1.48 13.28 15.81
CA VAL A 186 -0.19 13.96 15.92
C VAL A 186 0.04 14.90 14.72
N LEU A 187 -0.20 14.41 13.50
CA LEU A 187 0.00 15.19 12.29
C LEU A 187 -1.00 16.34 12.19
N SER A 188 -2.27 16.11 12.48
CA SER A 188 -3.31 17.13 12.45
C SER A 188 -3.14 18.16 13.57
N GLY A 189 -2.76 17.74 14.77
CA GLY A 189 -2.50 18.63 15.91
C GLY A 189 -1.30 19.54 15.68
N LYS A 190 -0.26 19.04 15.03
CA LYS A 190 0.98 19.76 14.76
C LYS A 190 0.89 20.71 13.54
N TRP A 191 0.09 20.36 12.53
CA TRP A 191 0.05 21.04 11.23
C TRP A 191 -1.35 21.51 10.81
N GLY A 192 -2.42 21.01 11.45
CA GLY A 192 -3.82 21.20 11.04
C GLY A 192 -4.57 22.31 11.75
N GLY A 193 -4.00 22.98 12.76
CA GLY A 193 -4.61 24.15 13.43
C GLY A 193 -6.03 23.94 14.00
N GLY A 194 -6.57 22.72 14.04
CA GLY A 194 -7.90 22.41 14.51
C GLY A 194 -7.88 21.43 15.68
N ARG A 195 -8.32 21.89 16.86
CA ARG A 195 -8.61 21.01 17.99
C ARG A 195 -9.55 19.89 17.54
N PRO A 196 -9.30 18.63 17.96
CA PRO A 196 -10.31 17.59 17.81
C PRO A 196 -11.56 18.08 18.56
N LYS A 197 -12.70 18.11 17.87
CA LYS A 197 -13.98 18.24 18.54
C LYS A 197 -14.08 17.06 19.49
N SER A 198 -13.88 17.29 20.78
CA SER A 198 -14.28 16.34 21.80
C SER A 198 -15.78 16.13 21.59
N GLU A 199 -16.19 14.97 21.13
CA GLU A 199 -17.56 14.50 21.32
C GLU A 199 -17.78 14.39 22.84
N THR A 200 -18.11 15.52 23.44
CA THR A 200 -18.80 15.53 24.69
C THR A 200 -20.15 14.92 24.38
N SER A 201 -20.26 13.62 24.61
CA SER A 201 -21.55 12.93 24.70
C SER A 201 -22.35 13.66 25.75
N ARG A 202 -23.20 14.56 25.27
CA ARG A 202 -24.20 15.25 26.08
C ARG A 202 -25.25 14.20 26.43
N CYS A 203 -25.01 13.46 27.51
CA CYS A 203 -26.09 12.75 28.20
C CYS A 203 -27.05 13.80 28.79
N THR A 204 -27.93 14.35 27.95
CA THR A 204 -29.09 15.11 28.37
C THR A 204 -30.26 14.15 28.47
N GLY A 205 -30.52 13.62 29.63
CA GLY A 205 -31.66 12.74 29.85
C GLY A 205 -31.75 12.06 31.20
N CYS A 206 -31.14 12.62 32.24
CA CYS A 206 -31.59 12.33 33.59
C CYS A 206 -32.54 13.46 33.99
N ARG A 207 -33.82 13.29 33.71
CA ARG A 207 -34.89 14.10 34.30
C ARG A 207 -35.12 13.56 35.68
N ASP A 208 -34.72 14.35 36.67
CA ASP A 208 -35.04 14.21 38.07
C ASP A 208 -36.56 14.22 38.22
N SER A 209 -37.15 13.09 38.55
CA SER A 209 -38.57 12.99 38.97
C SER A 209 -38.55 12.66 40.47
N ARG A 210 -38.38 13.72 41.25
CA ARG A 210 -38.74 13.69 42.64
C ARG A 210 -39.92 14.60 42.83
N GLU A 211 -40.86 14.06 43.57
CA GLU A 211 -41.96 14.73 44.25
C GLU A 211 -43.27 14.88 43.49
N ASN A 212 -44.21 13.97 43.74
CA ASN A 212 -45.43 14.36 44.47
C ASN A 212 -46.16 13.10 45.00
N ASP A 213 -46.37 13.08 46.29
CA ASP A 213 -47.23 12.21 47.05
C ASP A 213 -48.69 12.41 46.67
N GLY A 214 -49.50 11.35 46.67
CA GLY A 214 -50.95 11.50 46.56
C GLY A 214 -51.65 10.23 46.15
N GLU A 215 -51.79 9.32 47.05
CA GLU A 215 -53.03 8.67 47.51
C GLU A 215 -54.02 8.08 46.49
N VAL A 216 -54.39 6.80 46.74
CA VAL A 216 -55.73 6.17 46.72
C VAL A 216 -56.10 5.23 45.56
N MET A 217 -56.25 3.95 45.98
CA MET A 217 -57.26 2.95 45.68
C MET A 217 -57.25 2.11 44.37
N LEU A 218 -56.99 0.84 44.65
CA LEU A 218 -57.72 -0.37 44.25
C LEU A 218 -58.35 -0.50 42.86
N SER A 219 -57.91 -1.49 42.08
CA SER A 219 -58.72 -2.60 41.60
C SER A 219 -58.01 -3.36 40.45
N GLY A 220 -57.71 -4.59 40.66
CA GLY A 220 -57.67 -5.83 39.86
C GLY A 220 -57.62 -5.76 38.34
N ASN A 221 -56.64 -6.36 37.75
CA ASN A 221 -56.79 -7.62 36.99
C ASN A 221 -55.48 -8.05 36.35
N ALA A 222 -55.20 -9.30 36.48
CA ALA A 222 -54.12 -10.03 35.80
C ALA A 222 -54.32 -10.05 34.30
N HIS A 223 -53.23 -9.76 33.54
CA HIS A 223 -52.96 -10.48 32.29
C HIS A 223 -51.45 -10.39 31.99
N GLN A 224 -50.95 -11.58 31.74
CA GLN A 224 -49.61 -11.87 31.24
C GLN A 224 -49.31 -11.08 29.98
N VAL A 225 -48.12 -10.54 29.85
CA VAL A 225 -47.47 -10.32 28.57
C VAL A 225 -46.00 -10.59 28.73
N GLU A 226 -45.58 -11.48 27.95
CA GLU A 226 -44.30 -12.04 27.51
C GLU A 226 -43.14 -11.07 27.49
N MET A 227 -41.99 -11.53 28.02
CA MET A 227 -40.69 -10.90 27.86
C MET A 227 -40.25 -11.04 26.39
N ARG A 228 -39.84 -9.95 25.81
CA ARG A 228 -38.92 -9.90 24.71
C ARG A 228 -37.69 -9.12 25.12
N GLU A 229 -36.63 -9.84 25.39
CA GLU A 229 -35.27 -9.30 25.34
C GLU A 229 -34.98 -8.82 23.92
N SER A 230 -34.49 -7.62 23.79
CA SER A 230 -33.71 -7.18 22.63
C SER A 230 -32.59 -6.28 23.12
N GLU A 231 -31.45 -6.80 22.88
CA GLU A 231 -30.13 -6.22 23.06
C GLU A 231 -30.01 -4.76 22.62
N CYS A 232 -29.29 -4.02 23.42
CA CYS A 232 -28.56 -2.83 23.01
C CYS A 232 -27.09 -3.19 22.81
#